data_333b59defff90384bc4c4a0ca190c4b3
#
_entry.id   333b59defff90384bc4c4a0ca190c4b3
#
_cell.length_a   1.000
_cell.length_b   1.000
_cell.length_c   1.000
_cell.angle_alpha   90.00
_cell.angle_beta   90.00
_cell.angle_gamma   90.00
#
_symmetry.space_group_name_H-M   'P 1'
#
loop_
_entity.id
_entity.type
_entity.pdbx_description
1 polymer ?
#
loop_
_entity_poly.entity_id
_entity_poly.type
_entity_poly.pdbx_seq_one_letter_code
_entity_poly.pdbx_strand_id
1 'polypeptide(L)'
;MNEKRRPQGRNFPPRSPQAAPAEETEGQLEGRNALQEALRSGRTIDKVFIADGDTDRGLQRLAAEAKDAGAVVVSVDRRKLDAMSFTHAHQGAHAYFTVDDILEEAASRGEAPLIVICDELSDPHNLGAILRSAECAGAHGVIIPKRRSVGLTATVAKASAGAVEYMKVARVTNINTAIAELKDKGVWVFGTAAEGSIPMYKADLTVPAAIVIGNEGEGL
;
A
#
# COMPACT_ATOMS: atom_id res chain seq x y z
N MET A 1 30.77 -27.38 54.19
CA MET A 1 30.47 -27.99 52.90
C MET A 1 29.10 -27.54 52.48
N ASN A 2 29.01 -26.55 51.63
CA ASN A 2 27.74 -25.89 51.23
C ASN A 2 27.64 -25.97 49.72
N GLU A 3 26.90 -26.97 49.23
CA GLU A 3 26.74 -27.30 47.84
C GLU A 3 25.65 -26.40 47.21
N LYS A 4 26.04 -25.41 46.43
CA LYS A 4 25.15 -24.53 45.68
C LYS A 4 24.49 -25.26 44.52
N ARG A 5 23.19 -25.54 44.61
CA ARG A 5 22.36 -26.04 43.52
C ARG A 5 22.32 -25.04 42.37
N ARG A 6 22.73 -25.45 41.16
CA ARG A 6 22.56 -24.68 39.95
C ARG A 6 21.07 -24.69 39.51
N PRO A 7 20.51 -23.61 39.01
CA PRO A 7 19.13 -23.60 38.46
C PRO A 7 19.10 -24.35 37.12
N GLN A 8 18.12 -25.24 36.99
CA GLN A 8 17.84 -26.00 35.77
C GLN A 8 17.35 -25.02 34.67
N GLY A 9 17.97 -25.09 33.50
CA GLY A 9 17.59 -24.32 32.31
C GLY A 9 16.18 -24.68 31.85
N ARG A 10 15.38 -23.66 31.62
CA ARG A 10 14.05 -23.80 30.98
C ARG A 10 14.24 -24.24 29.53
N ASN A 11 13.79 -25.45 29.22
CA ASN A 11 13.66 -25.96 27.86
C ASN A 11 12.53 -25.19 27.18
N PHE A 12 12.86 -24.30 26.25
CA PHE A 12 11.89 -23.74 25.32
C PHE A 12 11.66 -24.75 24.18
N PRO A 13 10.41 -25.01 23.80
CA PRO A 13 10.14 -25.85 22.63
C PRO A 13 10.73 -25.19 21.37
N PRO A 14 11.18 -25.99 20.38
CA PRO A 14 11.71 -25.45 19.14
C PRO A 14 10.64 -24.61 18.43
N ARG A 15 11.02 -23.39 17.99
CA ARG A 15 10.19 -22.55 17.15
C ARG A 15 9.84 -23.33 15.90
N SER A 16 8.55 -23.44 15.62
CA SER A 16 8.05 -23.94 14.33
C SER A 16 8.67 -23.11 13.20
N PRO A 17 8.99 -23.73 12.05
CA PRO A 17 9.50 -23.00 10.90
C PRO A 17 8.50 -21.91 10.52
N GLN A 18 8.93 -20.66 10.50
CA GLN A 18 8.17 -19.56 9.92
C GLN A 18 7.95 -19.90 8.45
N ALA A 19 6.69 -20.02 8.05
CA ALA A 19 6.35 -20.15 6.65
C ALA A 19 6.95 -18.95 5.88
N ALA A 20 7.59 -19.25 4.75
CA ALA A 20 8.09 -18.21 3.85
C ALA A 20 6.94 -17.26 3.47
N PRO A 21 7.19 -15.94 3.37
CA PRO A 21 6.16 -15.00 2.97
C PRO A 21 5.57 -15.44 1.61
N ALA A 22 4.24 -15.48 1.52
CA ALA A 22 3.53 -15.78 0.29
C ALA A 22 3.98 -14.81 -0.80
N GLU A 23 4.26 -15.32 -2.01
CA GLU A 23 4.58 -14.51 -3.17
C GLU A 23 3.41 -13.56 -3.46
N GLU A 24 3.74 -12.26 -3.60
CA GLU A 24 2.77 -11.21 -3.90
C GLU A 24 2.10 -11.49 -5.25
N THR A 25 0.80 -11.74 -5.25
CA THR A 25 0.00 -11.86 -6.47
C THR A 25 -0.42 -10.45 -6.90
N GLU A 26 -0.13 -10.05 -8.13
CA GLU A 26 -0.59 -8.78 -8.70
C GLU A 26 -2.12 -8.66 -8.60
N GLY A 27 -2.61 -7.52 -8.10
CA GLY A 27 -4.05 -7.23 -8.03
C GLY A 27 -4.78 -7.72 -6.78
N GLN A 28 -4.08 -8.07 -5.70
CA GLN A 28 -4.74 -8.47 -4.45
C GLN A 28 -5.29 -7.25 -3.69
N LEU A 29 -6.59 -7.30 -3.38
CA LEU A 29 -7.29 -6.34 -2.54
C LEU A 29 -7.48 -6.95 -1.14
N GLU A 30 -7.22 -6.19 -0.07
CA GLU A 30 -7.43 -6.65 1.31
C GLU A 30 -8.44 -5.76 2.05
N GLY A 31 -9.42 -6.38 2.73
CA GLY A 31 -10.41 -5.76 3.60
C GLY A 31 -11.71 -5.33 2.95
N ARG A 32 -12.65 -4.97 3.84
CA ARG A 32 -14.06 -4.74 3.48
C ARG A 32 -14.25 -3.49 2.64
N ASN A 33 -13.62 -2.39 3.03
CA ASN A 33 -13.81 -1.09 2.37
C ASN A 33 -13.24 -1.11 0.96
N ALA A 34 -12.03 -1.67 0.77
CA ALA A 34 -11.41 -1.79 -0.55
C ALA A 34 -12.22 -2.70 -1.48
N LEU A 35 -12.72 -3.83 -0.96
CA LEU A 35 -13.59 -4.71 -1.73
C LEU A 35 -14.91 -4.01 -2.09
N GLN A 36 -15.51 -3.28 -1.16
CA GLN A 36 -16.74 -2.53 -1.41
C GLN A 36 -16.55 -1.45 -2.47
N GLU A 37 -15.43 -0.72 -2.41
CA GLU A 37 -15.13 0.31 -3.38
C GLU A 37 -14.83 -0.27 -4.77
N ALA A 38 -14.07 -1.35 -4.84
CA ALA A 38 -13.83 -2.07 -6.09
C ALA A 38 -15.13 -2.57 -6.75
N LEU A 39 -16.08 -3.07 -5.97
CA LEU A 39 -17.39 -3.47 -6.47
C LEU A 39 -18.21 -2.28 -6.96
N ARG A 40 -18.18 -1.15 -6.24
CA ARG A 40 -18.89 0.08 -6.63
C ARG A 40 -18.32 0.71 -7.90
N SER A 41 -17.01 0.67 -8.08
CA SER A 41 -16.34 1.18 -9.28
C SER A 41 -16.52 0.30 -10.53
N GLY A 42 -17.24 -0.84 -10.39
CA GLY A 42 -17.46 -1.78 -11.50
C GLY A 42 -16.20 -2.57 -11.89
N ARG A 43 -15.19 -2.61 -11.01
CA ARG A 43 -13.95 -3.34 -11.25
C ARG A 43 -14.23 -4.85 -11.29
N THR A 44 -13.68 -5.55 -12.28
CA THR A 44 -13.76 -7.00 -12.38
C THR A 44 -12.94 -7.64 -11.27
N ILE A 45 -13.59 -8.44 -10.41
CA ILE A 45 -12.97 -9.19 -9.35
C ILE A 45 -13.10 -10.67 -9.67
N ASP A 46 -11.98 -11.36 -9.81
CA ASP A 46 -11.97 -12.79 -10.14
C ASP A 46 -12.35 -13.65 -8.94
N LYS A 47 -11.79 -13.34 -7.77
CA LYS A 47 -11.96 -14.16 -6.59
C LYS A 47 -11.92 -13.33 -5.30
N VAL A 48 -12.80 -13.68 -4.35
CA VAL A 48 -12.87 -13.08 -3.01
C VAL A 48 -12.71 -14.17 -1.97
N PHE A 49 -11.80 -13.99 -1.03
CA PHE A 49 -11.65 -14.87 0.12
C PHE A 49 -12.29 -14.21 1.35
N ILE A 50 -13.13 -14.96 2.06
CA ILE A 50 -13.79 -14.52 3.30
C ILE A 50 -13.47 -15.49 4.44
N ALA A 51 -13.42 -14.98 5.68
CA ALA A 51 -13.22 -15.81 6.86
C ALA A 51 -14.43 -16.74 7.06
N ASP A 52 -14.17 -18.05 7.24
CA ASP A 52 -15.19 -19.01 7.56
C ASP A 52 -15.73 -18.77 8.98
N GLY A 53 -17.07 -18.96 9.16
CA GLY A 53 -17.73 -18.76 10.44
C GLY A 53 -17.90 -17.30 10.88
N ASP A 54 -17.55 -16.31 10.07
CA ASP A 54 -17.83 -14.91 10.38
C ASP A 54 -19.33 -14.61 10.20
N THR A 55 -19.99 -14.28 11.30
CA THR A 55 -21.44 -13.97 11.33
C THR A 55 -21.75 -12.50 11.03
N ASP A 56 -20.74 -11.71 10.69
CA ASP A 56 -20.92 -10.29 10.37
C ASP A 56 -21.76 -10.11 9.11
N ARG A 57 -22.93 -9.49 9.29
CA ARG A 57 -23.89 -9.24 8.21
C ARG A 57 -23.32 -8.38 7.09
N GLY A 58 -22.40 -7.46 7.40
CA GLY A 58 -21.74 -6.60 6.43
C GLY A 58 -20.84 -7.40 5.51
N LEU A 59 -20.07 -8.34 6.06
CA LEU A 59 -19.19 -9.22 5.28
C LEU A 59 -20.00 -10.18 4.41
N GLN A 60 -21.09 -10.75 4.92
CA GLN A 60 -21.96 -11.62 4.16
C GLN A 60 -22.66 -10.90 3.00
N ARG A 61 -23.10 -9.66 3.24
CA ARG A 61 -23.67 -8.82 2.18
C ARG A 61 -22.63 -8.50 1.10
N LEU A 62 -21.42 -8.14 1.50
CA LEU A 62 -20.32 -7.83 0.58
C LEU A 62 -19.91 -9.06 -0.26
N ALA A 63 -19.92 -10.26 0.36
CA ALA A 63 -19.69 -11.52 -0.33
C ALA A 63 -20.78 -11.82 -1.37
N ALA A 64 -22.03 -11.50 -1.06
CA ALA A 64 -23.16 -11.65 -2.00
C ALA A 64 -23.01 -10.66 -3.17
N GLU A 65 -22.72 -9.38 -2.90
CA GLU A 65 -22.48 -8.36 -3.91
C GLU A 65 -21.32 -8.75 -4.85
N ALA A 66 -20.22 -9.30 -4.30
CA ALA A 66 -19.10 -9.79 -5.09
C ALA A 66 -19.50 -10.96 -6.00
N LYS A 67 -20.30 -11.89 -5.48
CA LYS A 67 -20.81 -13.04 -6.25
C LYS A 67 -21.75 -12.59 -7.39
N ASP A 68 -22.62 -11.64 -7.11
CA ASP A 68 -23.53 -11.06 -8.12
C ASP A 68 -22.77 -10.30 -9.21
N ALA A 69 -21.61 -9.72 -8.85
CA ALA A 69 -20.68 -9.11 -9.80
C ALA A 69 -19.80 -10.12 -10.58
N GLY A 70 -20.00 -11.43 -10.36
CA GLY A 70 -19.29 -12.50 -11.09
C GLY A 70 -18.05 -13.05 -10.40
N ALA A 71 -17.69 -12.56 -9.21
CA ALA A 71 -16.52 -13.05 -8.48
C ALA A 71 -16.75 -14.44 -7.87
N VAL A 72 -15.70 -15.26 -7.84
CA VAL A 72 -15.69 -16.52 -7.10
C VAL A 72 -15.46 -16.26 -5.62
N VAL A 73 -16.46 -16.42 -4.77
CA VAL A 73 -16.34 -16.25 -3.32
C VAL A 73 -15.94 -17.57 -2.67
N VAL A 74 -14.84 -17.57 -1.93
CA VAL A 74 -14.26 -18.73 -1.25
C VAL A 74 -14.18 -18.46 0.25
N SER A 75 -14.86 -19.31 1.03
CA SER A 75 -14.73 -19.31 2.49
C SER A 75 -13.46 -20.05 2.91
N VAL A 76 -12.67 -19.44 3.77
CA VAL A 76 -11.39 -20.00 4.25
C VAL A 76 -11.24 -19.81 5.76
N ASP A 77 -10.53 -20.72 6.41
CA ASP A 77 -10.15 -20.58 7.81
C ASP A 77 -9.40 -19.23 8.03
N ARG A 78 -9.66 -18.60 9.18
CA ARG A 78 -9.07 -17.29 9.53
C ARG A 78 -7.54 -17.31 9.50
N ARG A 79 -6.92 -18.45 9.92
CA ARG A 79 -5.46 -18.59 9.86
C ARG A 79 -4.93 -18.61 8.42
N LYS A 80 -5.71 -19.17 7.50
CA LYS A 80 -5.36 -19.17 6.08
C LYS A 80 -5.51 -17.77 5.49
N LEU A 81 -6.53 -17.02 5.91
CA LEU A 81 -6.70 -15.64 5.53
C LEU A 81 -5.55 -14.77 6.08
N ASP A 82 -5.15 -14.99 7.35
CA ASP A 82 -3.99 -14.34 8.00
C ASP A 82 -2.67 -14.65 7.24
N ALA A 83 -2.51 -15.88 6.76
CA ALA A 83 -1.33 -16.29 6.00
C ALA A 83 -1.30 -15.71 4.57
N MET A 84 -2.45 -15.39 4.02
CA MET A 84 -2.58 -14.75 2.70
C MET A 84 -2.51 -13.23 2.78
N SER A 85 -2.74 -12.66 3.96
CA SER A 85 -2.73 -11.23 4.21
C SER A 85 -1.31 -10.72 4.42
N PHE A 86 -0.94 -9.65 3.75
CA PHE A 86 0.36 -9.00 3.94
C PHE A 86 0.42 -8.17 5.22
N THR A 87 -0.73 -7.70 5.73
CA THR A 87 -0.80 -6.73 6.82
C THR A 87 -1.02 -7.36 8.19
N HIS A 88 -1.43 -8.65 8.27
CA HIS A 88 -1.90 -9.32 9.50
C HIS A 88 -2.98 -8.55 10.28
N ALA A 89 -3.51 -7.46 9.71
CA ALA A 89 -4.52 -6.60 10.30
C ALA A 89 -5.60 -6.31 9.26
N HIS A 90 -6.50 -7.28 9.02
CA HIS A 90 -7.56 -7.22 8.01
C HIS A 90 -8.59 -6.12 8.21
N GLN A 91 -8.44 -5.23 9.16
CA GLN A 91 -9.36 -4.11 9.36
C GLN A 91 -8.98 -2.88 8.55
N GLY A 92 -7.77 -2.84 7.98
CA GLY A 92 -7.33 -1.84 7.05
C GLY A 92 -6.88 -2.53 5.76
N ALA A 93 -7.75 -2.59 4.79
CA ALA A 93 -7.43 -3.09 3.48
C ALA A 93 -6.58 -2.08 2.75
N HIS A 94 -5.34 -2.38 2.53
CA HIS A 94 -4.49 -1.58 1.67
C HIS A 94 -4.51 -2.19 0.27
N ALA A 95 -5.41 -1.68 -0.58
CA ALA A 95 -5.39 -1.97 -1.99
C ALA A 95 -4.23 -1.22 -2.63
N TYR A 96 -3.39 -1.92 -3.40
CA TYR A 96 -2.48 -1.23 -4.30
C TYR A 96 -3.22 -0.90 -5.59
N PHE A 97 -3.04 0.33 -6.02
CA PHE A 97 -3.61 0.88 -7.24
C PHE A 97 -2.58 0.82 -8.38
N THR A 98 -3.03 1.00 -9.59
CA THR A 98 -2.15 1.24 -10.75
C THR A 98 -1.84 2.73 -10.90
N VAL A 99 -0.87 3.06 -11.76
CA VAL A 99 -0.60 4.47 -12.12
C VAL A 99 -1.80 5.08 -12.83
N ASP A 100 -2.51 4.30 -13.63
CA ASP A 100 -3.73 4.74 -14.33
C ASP A 100 -4.86 5.08 -13.36
N ASP A 101 -5.06 4.29 -12.29
CA ASP A 101 -6.05 4.58 -11.26
C ASP A 101 -5.80 5.94 -10.58
N ILE A 102 -4.53 6.35 -10.43
CA ILE A 102 -4.16 7.66 -9.87
C ILE A 102 -4.50 8.79 -10.86
N LEU A 103 -4.22 8.60 -12.12
CA LEU A 103 -4.53 9.58 -13.17
C LEU A 103 -6.04 9.72 -13.39
N GLU A 104 -6.78 8.63 -13.33
CA GLU A 104 -8.25 8.62 -13.39
C GLU A 104 -8.86 9.37 -12.20
N GLU A 105 -8.27 9.25 -11.00
CA GLU A 105 -8.71 10.02 -9.83
C GLU A 105 -8.60 11.52 -10.08
N ALA A 106 -7.45 12.00 -10.60
CA ALA A 106 -7.26 13.39 -10.94
C ALA A 106 -8.28 13.86 -12.00
N ALA A 107 -8.46 13.06 -13.04
CA ALA A 107 -9.43 13.36 -14.10
C ALA A 107 -10.88 13.41 -13.57
N SER A 108 -11.26 12.51 -12.65
CA SER A 108 -12.59 12.47 -12.06
C SER A 108 -12.88 13.70 -11.21
N ARG A 109 -11.85 14.31 -10.61
CA ARG A 109 -11.93 15.57 -9.86
C ARG A 109 -11.86 16.81 -10.75
N GLY A 110 -11.53 16.66 -12.04
CA GLY A 110 -11.27 17.77 -12.94
C GLY A 110 -10.00 18.56 -12.59
N GLU A 111 -9.03 17.93 -11.94
CA GLU A 111 -7.81 18.53 -11.43
C GLU A 111 -6.59 18.07 -12.24
N ALA A 112 -5.54 18.91 -12.27
CA ALA A 112 -4.23 18.49 -12.78
C ALA A 112 -3.63 17.46 -11.83
N PRO A 113 -3.10 16.31 -12.32
CA PRO A 113 -2.49 15.30 -11.47
C PRO A 113 -1.37 15.86 -10.61
N LEU A 114 -1.44 15.61 -9.30
CA LEU A 114 -0.34 15.80 -8.36
C LEU A 114 0.00 14.43 -7.77
N ILE A 115 1.20 13.93 -8.04
CA ILE A 115 1.64 12.58 -7.70
C ILE A 115 2.93 12.66 -6.88
N VAL A 116 3.09 11.82 -5.87
CA VAL A 116 4.36 11.66 -5.15
C VAL A 116 4.96 10.30 -5.51
N ILE A 117 6.23 10.29 -5.90
CA ILE A 117 6.98 9.07 -6.19
C ILE A 117 8.04 8.92 -5.10
N CYS A 118 8.01 7.80 -4.37
CA CYS A 118 9.00 7.50 -3.35
C CYS A 118 9.99 6.47 -3.90
N ASP A 119 11.27 6.82 -3.96
CA ASP A 119 12.32 5.92 -4.42
C ASP A 119 13.12 5.38 -3.24
N GLU A 120 13.15 4.05 -3.11
CA GLU A 120 13.93 3.28 -2.13
C GLU A 120 13.76 3.71 -0.64
N LEU A 121 12.58 4.17 -0.23
CA LEU A 121 12.31 4.47 1.19
C LEU A 121 12.27 3.18 2.02
N SER A 122 13.11 3.09 3.04
CA SER A 122 13.20 1.91 3.93
C SER A 122 12.47 2.08 5.26
N ASP A 123 12.30 3.31 5.75
CA ASP A 123 11.62 3.59 7.01
C ASP A 123 10.10 3.70 6.85
N PRO A 124 9.30 2.83 7.52
CA PRO A 124 7.85 2.90 7.49
C PRO A 124 7.27 4.20 8.09
N HIS A 125 7.99 4.85 9.00
CA HIS A 125 7.54 6.13 9.57
C HIS A 125 7.63 7.25 8.54
N ASN A 126 8.68 7.25 7.71
CA ASN A 126 8.86 8.24 6.64
C ASN A 126 7.82 8.05 5.54
N LEU A 127 7.56 6.82 5.10
CA LEU A 127 6.47 6.57 4.14
C LEU A 127 5.11 7.00 4.71
N GLY A 128 4.82 6.70 5.98
CA GLY A 128 3.58 7.14 6.62
C GLY A 128 3.45 8.66 6.70
N ALA A 129 4.54 9.38 7.01
CA ALA A 129 4.57 10.84 7.04
C ALA A 129 4.38 11.44 5.65
N ILE A 130 4.98 10.85 4.61
CA ILE A 130 4.80 11.27 3.21
C ILE A 130 3.35 11.08 2.78
N LEU A 131 2.74 9.91 3.05
CA LEU A 131 1.33 9.65 2.72
C LEU A 131 0.41 10.71 3.35
N ARG A 132 0.62 11.02 4.63
CA ARG A 132 -0.15 12.05 5.33
C ARG A 132 0.05 13.43 4.72
N SER A 133 1.29 13.79 4.39
CA SER A 133 1.59 15.10 3.78
C SER A 133 1.03 15.20 2.37
N ALA A 134 1.12 14.14 1.58
CA ALA A 134 0.57 14.06 0.23
C ALA A 134 -0.95 14.20 0.23
N GLU A 135 -1.63 13.51 1.15
CA GLU A 135 -3.09 13.62 1.32
C GLU A 135 -3.50 15.04 1.70
N CYS A 136 -2.85 15.64 2.70
CA CYS A 136 -3.12 17.02 3.10
C CYS A 136 -2.81 18.05 2.00
N ALA A 137 -1.88 17.76 1.09
CA ALA A 137 -1.54 18.60 -0.05
C ALA A 137 -2.50 18.41 -1.25
N GLY A 138 -3.46 17.49 -1.17
CA GLY A 138 -4.38 17.17 -2.25
C GLY A 138 -3.76 16.34 -3.37
N ALA A 139 -2.69 15.58 -3.09
CA ALA A 139 -2.13 14.66 -4.08
C ALA A 139 -3.13 13.54 -4.42
N HIS A 140 -3.12 13.11 -5.68
CA HIS A 140 -4.04 12.09 -6.19
C HIS A 140 -3.54 10.66 -5.94
N GLY A 141 -2.24 10.51 -5.67
CA GLY A 141 -1.65 9.23 -5.34
C GLY A 141 -0.17 9.26 -5.05
N VAL A 142 0.31 8.14 -4.51
CA VAL A 142 1.72 7.90 -4.20
C VAL A 142 2.17 6.64 -4.94
N ILE A 143 3.36 6.70 -5.56
CA ILE A 143 3.97 5.56 -6.27
C ILE A 143 5.16 5.08 -5.44
N ILE A 144 5.23 3.78 -5.16
CA ILE A 144 6.33 3.14 -4.45
C ILE A 144 6.87 1.95 -5.25
N PRO A 145 8.16 1.58 -5.12
CA PRO A 145 8.66 0.38 -5.77
C PRO A 145 8.21 -0.90 -5.05
N LYS A 146 8.08 -2.00 -5.78
CA LYS A 146 7.76 -3.33 -5.23
C LYS A 146 8.91 -3.90 -4.39
N ARG A 147 10.15 -3.52 -4.67
CA ARG A 147 11.37 -4.00 -4.03
C ARG A 147 12.20 -2.84 -3.52
N ARG A 148 13.07 -3.11 -2.54
CA ARG A 148 13.99 -2.13 -1.91
C ARG A 148 13.26 -0.94 -1.26
N SER A 149 11.99 -1.11 -0.92
CA SER A 149 11.20 -0.07 -0.24
C SER A 149 10.23 -0.73 0.72
N VAL A 150 9.86 0.01 1.74
CA VAL A 150 8.81 -0.40 2.65
C VAL A 150 7.45 -0.38 1.94
N GLY A 151 6.66 -1.44 2.12
CA GLY A 151 5.28 -1.49 1.65
C GLY A 151 4.30 -0.91 2.66
N LEU A 152 3.00 -1.00 2.36
CA LEU A 152 1.93 -0.57 3.27
C LEU A 152 1.80 -1.56 4.43
N THR A 153 2.51 -1.29 5.53
CA THR A 153 2.49 -2.08 6.76
C THR A 153 1.59 -1.44 7.82
N ALA A 154 1.28 -2.18 8.89
CA ALA A 154 0.55 -1.63 10.03
C ALA A 154 1.27 -0.40 10.65
N THR A 155 2.61 -0.36 10.62
CA THR A 155 3.40 0.78 11.07
C THR A 155 3.19 2.00 10.15
N VAL A 156 3.18 1.80 8.82
CA VAL A 156 2.86 2.86 7.84
C VAL A 156 1.44 3.38 8.04
N ALA A 157 0.46 2.49 8.21
CA ALA A 157 -0.92 2.87 8.46
C ALA A 157 -1.05 3.73 9.74
N LYS A 158 -0.37 3.34 10.81
CA LYS A 158 -0.33 4.11 12.07
C LYS A 158 0.38 5.47 11.89
N ALA A 159 1.53 5.49 11.20
CA ALA A 159 2.31 6.71 10.98
C ALA A 159 1.61 7.70 10.05
N SER A 160 0.81 7.21 9.11
CA SER A 160 0.01 8.03 8.19
C SER A 160 -1.20 8.68 8.86
N ALA A 161 -1.51 8.34 10.12
CA ALA A 161 -2.68 8.84 10.86
C ALA A 161 -4.00 8.65 10.07
N GLY A 162 -4.12 7.55 9.32
CA GLY A 162 -5.31 7.21 8.53
C GLY A 162 -5.28 7.70 7.07
N ALA A 163 -4.32 8.54 6.67
CA ALA A 163 -4.23 9.03 5.30
C ALA A 163 -4.11 7.91 4.25
N VAL A 164 -3.51 6.78 4.62
CA VAL A 164 -3.39 5.61 3.74
C VAL A 164 -4.74 5.05 3.27
N GLU A 165 -5.82 5.28 4.02
CA GLU A 165 -7.17 4.82 3.66
C GLU A 165 -7.81 5.68 2.54
N TYR A 166 -7.30 6.88 2.33
CA TYR A 166 -7.82 7.86 1.36
C TYR A 166 -6.87 8.04 0.16
N MET A 167 -5.60 7.73 0.33
CA MET A 167 -4.57 7.92 -0.68
C MET A 167 -4.45 6.68 -1.57
N LYS A 168 -4.54 6.86 -2.90
CA LYS A 168 -4.20 5.79 -3.84
C LYS A 168 -2.70 5.55 -3.83
N VAL A 169 -2.29 4.31 -3.53
CA VAL A 169 -0.87 3.93 -3.55
C VAL A 169 -0.64 2.89 -4.63
N ALA A 170 0.14 3.24 -5.64
CA ALA A 170 0.55 2.33 -6.71
C ALA A 170 1.90 1.68 -6.39
N ARG A 171 2.00 0.37 -6.61
CA ARG A 171 3.28 -0.36 -6.52
C ARG A 171 3.79 -0.71 -7.91
N VAL A 172 4.99 -0.25 -8.23
CA VAL A 172 5.60 -0.44 -9.55
C VAL A 172 6.87 -1.30 -9.45
N THR A 173 7.14 -2.08 -10.48
CA THR A 173 8.36 -2.90 -10.53
C THR A 173 9.60 -2.06 -10.76
N ASN A 174 9.46 -0.96 -11.52
CA ASN A 174 10.55 -0.08 -11.89
C ASN A 174 10.07 1.38 -11.89
N ILE A 175 10.66 2.22 -11.05
CA ILE A 175 10.33 3.64 -10.94
C ILE A 175 10.62 4.39 -12.24
N ASN A 176 11.74 4.09 -12.90
CA ASN A 176 12.09 4.78 -14.16
C ASN A 176 11.09 4.49 -15.28
N THR A 177 10.55 3.26 -15.34
CA THR A 177 9.48 2.92 -16.28
C THR A 177 8.20 3.70 -15.97
N ALA A 178 7.80 3.76 -14.70
CA ALA A 178 6.63 4.54 -14.28
C ALA A 178 6.81 6.04 -14.57
N ILE A 179 8.02 6.58 -14.37
CA ILE A 179 8.35 7.97 -14.73
C ILE A 179 8.22 8.20 -16.25
N ALA A 180 8.70 7.26 -17.07
CA ALA A 180 8.56 7.36 -18.52
C ALA A 180 7.08 7.36 -18.95
N GLU A 181 6.28 6.44 -18.40
CA GLU A 181 4.83 6.38 -18.65
C GLU A 181 4.11 7.67 -18.25
N LEU A 182 4.46 8.26 -17.10
CA LEU A 182 3.89 9.52 -16.64
C LEU A 182 4.25 10.67 -17.60
N LYS A 183 5.51 10.74 -18.07
CA LYS A 183 5.95 11.74 -19.04
C LYS A 183 5.22 11.60 -20.37
N ASP A 184 5.03 10.39 -20.87
CA ASP A 184 4.29 10.13 -22.09
C ASP A 184 2.82 10.57 -21.98
N LYS A 185 2.27 10.58 -20.76
CA LYS A 185 0.92 11.07 -20.43
C LYS A 185 0.88 12.58 -20.09
N GLY A 186 1.98 13.30 -20.30
CA GLY A 186 2.06 14.74 -20.12
C GLY A 186 2.29 15.22 -18.68
N VAL A 187 2.70 14.34 -17.77
CA VAL A 187 3.03 14.69 -16.39
C VAL A 187 4.50 15.13 -16.28
N TRP A 188 4.73 16.32 -15.75
CA TRP A 188 6.07 16.82 -15.45
C TRP A 188 6.64 16.15 -14.21
N VAL A 189 7.89 15.75 -14.25
CA VAL A 189 8.55 15.05 -13.15
C VAL A 189 9.64 15.92 -12.54
N PHE A 190 9.50 16.20 -11.25
CA PHE A 190 10.42 17.03 -10.45
C PHE A 190 11.15 16.14 -9.44
N GLY A 191 12.47 16.05 -9.54
CA GLY A 191 13.30 15.37 -8.56
C GLY A 191 13.66 16.29 -7.40
N THR A 192 13.65 15.77 -6.17
CA THR A 192 14.16 16.50 -5.01
C THR A 192 15.66 16.24 -4.84
N ALA A 193 16.47 17.30 -4.71
CA ALA A 193 17.90 17.20 -4.51
C ALA A 193 18.39 18.29 -3.53
N ALA A 194 19.44 17.98 -2.77
CA ALA A 194 20.05 18.93 -1.85
C ALA A 194 20.88 19.98 -2.59
N GLU A 195 21.54 19.59 -3.68
CA GLU A 195 22.43 20.44 -4.48
C GLU A 195 21.94 20.58 -5.92
N GLY A 196 22.28 21.67 -6.57
CA GLY A 196 21.93 21.92 -7.98
C GLY A 196 20.44 22.13 -8.24
N SER A 197 19.64 22.32 -7.20
CA SER A 197 18.19 22.44 -7.27
C SER A 197 17.73 23.91 -7.14
N ILE A 198 16.46 24.14 -7.49
CA ILE A 198 15.76 25.38 -7.19
C ILE A 198 14.84 25.16 -5.98
N PRO A 199 14.58 26.19 -5.17
CA PRO A 199 13.55 26.08 -4.11
C PRO A 199 12.19 25.66 -4.68
N MET A 200 11.48 24.75 -4.01
CA MET A 200 10.20 24.19 -4.47
C MET A 200 9.18 25.28 -4.85
N TYR A 201 9.11 26.37 -4.10
CA TYR A 201 8.20 27.49 -4.39
C TYR A 201 8.54 28.33 -5.63
N LYS A 202 9.68 28.04 -6.29
CA LYS A 202 10.04 28.59 -7.60
C LYS A 202 9.80 27.63 -8.76
N ALA A 203 9.48 26.37 -8.46
CA ALA A 203 9.05 25.41 -9.47
C ALA A 203 7.59 25.66 -9.86
N ASP A 204 7.28 25.52 -11.14
CA ASP A 204 5.89 25.60 -11.60
C ASP A 204 5.21 24.24 -11.35
N LEU A 205 4.50 24.13 -10.24
CA LEU A 205 3.73 22.96 -9.86
C LEU A 205 2.22 23.12 -10.18
N THR A 206 1.85 24.10 -11.00
CA THR A 206 0.46 24.30 -11.46
C THR A 206 0.13 23.41 -12.67
N VAL A 207 1.11 22.76 -13.24
CA VAL A 207 0.99 21.77 -14.31
C VAL A 207 0.74 20.36 -13.73
N PRO A 208 0.29 19.37 -14.55
CA PRO A 208 0.35 17.96 -14.14
C PRO A 208 1.74 17.59 -13.63
N ALA A 209 1.87 17.25 -12.36
CA ALA A 209 3.18 17.15 -11.68
C ALA A 209 3.35 15.84 -10.91
N ALA A 210 4.54 15.27 -10.98
CA ALA A 210 5.00 14.19 -10.10
C ALA A 210 6.29 14.64 -9.38
N ILE A 211 6.30 14.53 -8.04
CA ILE A 211 7.44 14.89 -7.20
C ILE A 211 8.14 13.61 -6.76
N VAL A 212 9.41 13.45 -7.11
CA VAL A 212 10.21 12.28 -6.72
C VAL A 212 11.00 12.60 -5.45
N ILE A 213 10.81 11.75 -4.44
CA ILE A 213 11.51 11.80 -3.15
C ILE A 213 12.44 10.59 -3.09
N GLY A 214 13.73 10.84 -2.99
CA GLY A 214 14.76 9.82 -2.91
C GLY A 214 14.97 9.25 -1.50
N ASN A 215 15.94 8.33 -1.41
CA ASN A 215 16.40 7.72 -0.16
C ASN A 215 17.08 8.76 0.74
N GLU A 216 16.97 8.61 2.07
CA GLU A 216 17.54 9.54 3.06
C GLU A 216 19.09 9.59 3.03
N GLY A 217 19.75 8.54 2.55
CA GLY A 217 21.21 8.44 2.55
C GLY A 217 21.87 8.79 1.22
N GLU A 218 21.29 8.32 0.12
CA GLU A 218 21.91 8.41 -1.21
C GLU A 218 21.21 9.43 -2.13
N GLY A 219 20.00 9.89 -1.75
CA GLY A 219 19.21 10.82 -2.56
C GLY A 219 18.53 10.12 -3.74
N LEU A 220 18.47 10.82 -4.89
CA LEU A 220 17.92 10.33 -6.17
C LEU A 220 19.05 9.88 -7.09
#